data_52b6979929431c7e59ab416a653c710a
#
_entry.id   52b6979929431c7e59ab416a653c710a
#
_cell.length_a   1.000
_cell.length_b   1.000
_cell.length_c   1.000
_cell.angle_alpha   90.00
_cell.angle_beta   90.00
_cell.angle_gamma   90.00
#
_symmetry.space_group_name_H-M   'P 1'
#
loop_
_entity.id
_entity.type
_entity.pdbx_description
1 polymer ?
#
loop_
_entity_poly.entity_id
_entity_poly.type
_entity_poly.pdbx_seq_one_letter_code
_entity_poly.pdbx_strand_id
1 'polypeptide(L)'
;MLRLLGRKTSGNVQKVLWLLEELQLAYEREDYGRQFGNTGDEEYLSLNPTGKVPTLIDGDNVIWESNTILRYLCSKTGSELLP
;
A
#
# COMPACT_ATOMS: atom_id res chain seq x y z
N MET A 1 -7.44 -10.92 3.21
CA MET A 1 -7.03 -10.34 1.92
C MET A 1 -6.34 -9.00 2.16
N LEU A 2 -5.31 -8.73 1.39
CA LEU A 2 -4.61 -7.46 1.46
C LEU A 2 -5.46 -6.33 0.89
N ARG A 3 -5.43 -5.17 1.54
CA ARG A 3 -6.08 -3.96 1.02
C ARG A 3 -5.00 -2.91 0.77
N LEU A 4 -4.94 -2.41 -0.45
CA LEU A 4 -3.99 -1.35 -0.81
C LEU A 4 -4.75 -0.06 -1.04
N LEU A 5 -4.54 0.91 -0.17
CA LEU A 5 -5.19 2.21 -0.25
C LEU A 5 -4.30 3.17 -1.04
N GLY A 6 -4.76 3.55 -2.22
CA GLY A 6 -4.01 4.46 -3.07
C GLY A 6 -4.49 4.41 -4.51
N ARG A 7 -4.53 5.57 -5.16
CA ARG A 7 -4.94 5.68 -6.56
C ARG A 7 -3.93 5.00 -7.48
N LYS A 8 -4.42 4.37 -8.54
CA LYS A 8 -3.55 3.61 -9.47
C LYS A 8 -2.58 4.48 -10.26
N THR A 9 -2.79 5.79 -10.31
CA THR A 9 -1.92 6.72 -11.04
C THR A 9 -0.72 7.20 -10.23
N SER A 10 -0.65 6.89 -8.94
CA SER A 10 0.49 7.26 -8.10
C SER A 10 1.69 6.36 -8.40
N GLY A 11 2.85 6.96 -8.64
CA GLY A 11 4.09 6.20 -8.87
C GLY A 11 4.44 5.30 -7.69
N ASN A 12 4.24 5.77 -6.46
CA ASN A 12 4.53 4.97 -5.27
C ASN A 12 3.55 3.81 -5.12
N VAL A 13 2.28 4.02 -5.47
CA VAL A 13 1.29 2.95 -5.49
C VAL A 13 1.65 1.91 -6.56
N GLN A 14 2.09 2.37 -7.74
CA GLN A 14 2.46 1.47 -8.83
C GLN A 14 3.60 0.54 -8.46
N LYS A 15 4.57 0.99 -7.67
CA LYS A 15 5.65 0.13 -7.17
C LYS A 15 5.08 -1.04 -6.37
N VAL A 16 4.13 -0.77 -5.50
CA VAL A 16 3.50 -1.80 -4.67
C VAL A 16 2.64 -2.73 -5.51
N LEU A 17 1.89 -2.17 -6.47
CA LEU A 17 1.09 -2.99 -7.38
C LEU A 17 1.98 -3.95 -8.17
N TRP A 18 3.10 -3.46 -8.68
CA TRP A 18 4.05 -4.30 -9.41
C TRP A 18 4.50 -5.49 -8.55
N LEU A 19 4.89 -5.23 -7.31
CA LEU A 19 5.37 -6.30 -6.43
C LEU A 19 4.26 -7.29 -6.07
N LEU A 20 3.04 -6.79 -5.81
CA LEU A 20 1.90 -7.66 -5.52
C LEU A 20 1.64 -8.63 -6.67
N GLU A 21 1.75 -8.13 -7.92
CA GLU A 21 1.59 -8.97 -9.10
C GLU A 21 2.74 -9.98 -9.23
N GLU A 22 3.98 -9.55 -9.01
CA GLU A 22 5.15 -10.44 -9.07
C GLU A 22 5.07 -11.56 -8.03
N LEU A 23 4.58 -11.24 -6.84
CA LEU A 23 4.43 -12.22 -5.76
C LEU A 23 3.14 -13.02 -5.87
N GLN A 24 2.30 -12.71 -6.85
CA GLN A 24 1.02 -13.38 -7.09
C GLN A 24 0.10 -13.37 -5.86
N LEU A 25 0.10 -12.24 -5.16
CA LEU A 25 -0.74 -12.07 -3.97
C LEU A 25 -2.09 -11.48 -4.35
N ALA A 26 -3.15 -12.01 -3.76
CA ALA A 26 -4.49 -11.45 -3.92
C ALA A 26 -4.62 -10.17 -3.11
N TYR A 27 -5.23 -9.14 -3.69
CA TYR A 27 -5.40 -7.85 -3.03
C TYR A 27 -6.61 -7.12 -3.59
N GLU A 28 -7.09 -6.15 -2.82
CA GLU A 28 -8.08 -5.18 -3.28
C GLU A 28 -7.44 -3.80 -3.21
N ARG A 29 -7.56 -3.02 -4.28
CA ARG A 29 -7.08 -1.64 -4.32
C ARG A 29 -8.26 -0.68 -4.16
N GLU A 30 -8.06 0.35 -3.32
CA GLU A 30 -9.07 1.38 -3.07
C GLU A 30 -8.52 2.74 -3.46
N ASP A 31 -9.35 3.58 -4.05
CA ASP A 31 -8.95 4.91 -4.53
C ASP A 31 -8.76 5.88 -3.38
N TYR A 32 -7.54 6.40 -3.24
CA TYR A 32 -7.18 7.43 -2.27
C TYR A 32 -6.18 8.40 -2.90
N GLY A 33 -6.31 9.65 -2.54
CA GLY A 33 -5.39 10.70 -2.97
C GLY A 33 -5.80 11.49 -4.19
N ARG A 34 -5.21 12.65 -4.39
CA ARG A 34 -5.46 13.60 -5.48
C ARG A 34 -6.95 13.86 -5.69
N GLN A 35 -7.49 13.50 -6.88
CA GLN A 35 -8.90 13.76 -7.21
C GLN A 35 -9.89 13.08 -6.26
N PHE A 36 -9.46 12.07 -5.54
CA PHE A 36 -10.32 11.40 -4.58
C PHE A 36 -10.37 12.13 -3.23
N GLY A 37 -9.34 12.92 -2.92
CA GLY A 37 -9.33 13.89 -1.83
C GLY A 37 -9.51 13.36 -0.41
N ASN A 38 -9.36 12.06 -0.20
CA ASN A 38 -9.72 11.44 1.07
C ASN A 38 -8.53 11.08 1.97
N THR A 39 -7.31 11.51 1.61
CA THR A 39 -6.12 11.25 2.43
C THR A 39 -6.02 12.19 3.63
N GLY A 40 -6.78 13.27 3.63
CA GLY A 40 -6.87 14.19 4.77
C GLY A 40 -7.98 13.85 5.74
N ASP A 41 -8.79 12.84 5.45
CA ASP A 41 -9.87 12.43 6.32
C ASP A 41 -9.32 11.82 7.60
N GLU A 42 -10.02 12.07 8.71
CA GLU A 42 -9.61 11.59 10.02
C GLU A 42 -9.43 10.08 10.06
N GLU A 43 -10.32 9.36 9.39
CA GLU A 43 -10.24 7.91 9.30
C GLU A 43 -8.97 7.45 8.61
N TYR A 44 -8.61 8.07 7.48
CA TYR A 44 -7.37 7.72 6.78
C TYR A 44 -6.14 8.11 7.60
N LEU A 45 -6.13 9.29 8.21
CA LEU A 45 -5.00 9.77 9.01
C LEU A 45 -4.77 8.91 10.25
N SER A 46 -5.80 8.23 10.76
CA SER A 46 -5.63 7.29 11.86
C SER A 46 -4.84 6.05 11.42
N LEU A 47 -4.92 5.70 10.13
CA LEU A 47 -4.19 4.57 9.56
C LEU A 47 -2.78 5.00 9.12
N ASN A 48 -2.68 6.19 8.52
CA ASN A 48 -1.43 6.71 7.97
C ASN A 48 -1.33 8.20 8.30
N PRO A 49 -0.59 8.56 9.35
CA PRO A 49 -0.52 9.95 9.79
C PRO A 49 0.17 10.89 8.80
N THR A 50 0.88 10.36 7.80
CA THR A 50 1.52 11.21 6.79
C THR A 50 0.52 11.82 5.81
N GLY A 51 -0.69 11.27 5.71
CA GLY A 51 -1.68 11.71 4.74
C GLY A 51 -1.30 11.43 3.29
N LYS A 52 -0.36 10.53 3.06
CA LYS A 52 0.11 10.17 1.72
C LYS A 52 -0.32 8.75 1.37
N VAL A 53 -0.21 8.40 0.09
CA VAL A 53 -0.44 7.04 -0.38
C VAL A 53 0.90 6.42 -0.76
N PRO A 54 1.05 5.10 -0.70
CA PRO A 54 0.07 4.09 -0.36
C PRO A 54 -0.01 3.75 1.13
N THR A 55 -1.09 3.07 1.52
CA THR A 55 -1.21 2.39 2.82
C THR A 55 -1.63 0.96 2.54
N LEU A 56 -0.94 0.00 3.14
CA LEU A 56 -1.30 -1.42 3.01
C LEU A 56 -1.92 -1.89 4.32
N ILE A 57 -3.04 -2.59 4.22
CA ILE A 57 -3.69 -3.22 5.37
C ILE A 57 -3.65 -4.73 5.16
N ASP A 58 -3.05 -5.41 6.13
CA ASP A 58 -2.95 -6.88 6.14
C ASP A 58 -3.48 -7.37 7.49
N GLY A 59 -4.78 -7.67 7.53
CA GLY A 59 -5.45 -8.00 8.78
C GLY A 59 -5.37 -6.83 9.76
N ASP A 60 -4.73 -7.04 10.90
CA ASP A 60 -4.54 -6.01 11.92
C ASP A 60 -3.28 -5.17 11.69
N ASN A 61 -2.47 -5.53 10.69
CA ASN A 61 -1.24 -4.80 10.39
C ASN A 61 -1.51 -3.69 9.39
N VAL A 62 -1.05 -2.49 9.72
CA VAL A 62 -1.16 -1.32 8.84
C VAL A 62 0.25 -0.84 8.55
N ILE A 63 0.61 -0.83 7.27
CA ILE A 63 1.95 -0.46 6.82
C ILE A 63 1.82 0.69 5.83
N TRP A 64 2.63 1.73 5.99
CA TRP A 64 2.66 2.84 5.06
C TRP A 64 4.10 3.19 4.71
N GLU A 65 4.27 4.04 3.68
CA GLU A 65 5.53 4.34 3.01
C GLU A 65 5.90 3.18 2.06
N SER A 66 5.98 3.50 0.76
CA SER A 66 6.07 2.48 -0.29
C SER A 66 7.24 1.50 -0.11
N ASN A 67 8.42 2.00 0.24
CA ASN A 67 9.58 1.12 0.40
C ASN A 67 9.43 0.18 1.60
N THR A 68 8.79 0.66 2.67
CA THR A 68 8.50 -0.17 3.84
C THR A 68 7.50 -1.27 3.48
N ILE A 69 6.48 -0.92 2.68
CA ILE A 69 5.51 -1.90 2.19
C ILE A 69 6.20 -2.98 1.35
N LEU A 70 7.09 -2.56 0.45
CA LEU A 70 7.83 -3.52 -0.39
C LEU A 70 8.63 -4.49 0.48
N ARG A 71 9.34 -3.99 1.47
CA ARG A 71 10.12 -4.83 2.40
C ARG A 71 9.21 -5.77 3.21
N TYR A 72 8.09 -5.24 3.67
CA TYR A 72 7.12 -6.05 4.41
C TYR A 72 6.63 -7.23 3.57
N LEU A 73 6.22 -6.96 2.34
CA LEU A 73 5.69 -8.01 1.46
C LEU A 73 6.76 -9.06 1.12
N CYS A 74 7.99 -8.63 0.86
CA CYS A 74 9.08 -9.56 0.57
C CYS A 74 9.43 -10.40 1.79
N SER A 75 9.47 -9.80 2.96
CA SER A 75 9.74 -10.52 4.21
C SER A 75 8.65 -11.55 4.50
N LYS A 76 7.38 -11.14 4.34
CA LYS A 76 6.23 -12.00 4.59
C LYS A 76 6.23 -13.24 3.68
N THR A 77 6.63 -13.08 2.43
CA THR A 77 6.58 -14.15 1.42
C THR A 77 7.91 -14.89 1.25
N GLY A 78 8.96 -14.44 1.93
CA GLY A 78 10.30 -15.00 1.76
C GLY A 78 10.93 -14.69 0.43
N SER A 79 10.48 -13.63 -0.25
CA SER A 79 10.98 -13.26 -1.56
C SER A 79 12.33 -12.55 -1.48
N GLU A 80 13.17 -12.78 -2.50
CA GLU A 80 14.47 -12.12 -2.64
C GLU A 80 14.46 -11.03 -3.70
N LEU A 81 13.26 -10.55 -4.11
CA LEU A 81 13.13 -9.52 -5.15
C LEU A 81 13.71 -8.17 -4.75
N LEU A 82 13.78 -7.87 -3.46
CA LEU A 82 14.43 -6.66 -2.98
C LEU A 82 15.85 -6.97 -2.53
N PRO A 83 16.78 -6.04 -2.81
CA PRO A 83 18.14 -6.20 -2.33
C PRO A 83 18.24 -6.07 -0.82
#